data_aaebc1747c5b1d81200a67c7b51e3b5b
#
_entry.id   aaebc1747c5b1d81200a67c7b51e3b5b
#
_cell.length_a   1.000
_cell.length_b   1.000
_cell.length_c   1.000
_cell.angle_alpha   90.00
_cell.angle_beta   90.00
_cell.angle_gamma   90.00
#
_symmetry.space_group_name_H-M   'P 1'
#
loop_
_entity.id
_entity.type
_entity.pdbx_description
1 polymer ?
#
loop_
_entity_poly.entity_id
_entity_poly.type
_entity_poly.pdbx_seq_one_letter_code
_entity_poly.pdbx_strand_id
1 'polypeptide(L)'
;MKKMVRALILVIVCVMMTAPGAEIQAKTKKISLVLNGRKQRTVTISNSDKKSDIRIKVSKKSVVKVKRIKKSKKIRFTAKKKGTAKVTVCWKNKKRKKKTSVYLVKVSEKQNKATKKTLTAKENAMRVFRKQNEYRTAAGVGKLEWSDELYDFLIYRMNKSGYDEHKNLNVDTRDYFGLYAVYKRLLFAENMLTSGSDSPTEVMRRWTKSKGHKRNYLDANHKCGAIAKVSTMWFAIFWDGEESDFTNWRDYKLKMYSVKRFDTSTNSFLQNCKVAYYDVTDKKNHFSTTIGETKYKNIVLEVGKTYRFYETATDGTYQKANPVSVIVEENALGEIILSN
;
A
#
# COMPACT_ATOMS: atom_id res chain seq x y z
N MET A 1 13.49 5.26 -18.80
CA MET A 1 14.44 4.25 -18.30
C MET A 1 15.82 4.80 -17.93
N LYS A 2 16.56 5.56 -18.77
CA LYS A 2 17.93 6.04 -18.44
C LYS A 2 18.07 6.94 -17.19
N LYS A 3 17.08 7.72 -16.79
CA LYS A 3 17.14 8.60 -15.61
C LYS A 3 16.89 7.91 -14.26
N MET A 4 16.12 6.82 -14.22
CA MET A 4 15.90 6.04 -12.97
C MET A 4 17.11 5.16 -12.63
N VAL A 5 17.75 4.55 -13.65
CA VAL A 5 18.95 3.72 -13.46
C VAL A 5 20.11 4.54 -12.89
N ARG A 6 20.27 5.83 -13.29
CA ARG A 6 21.30 6.71 -12.73
C ARG A 6 21.08 7.08 -11.26
N ALA A 7 19.83 7.15 -10.80
CA ALA A 7 19.54 7.42 -9.38
C ALA A 7 19.86 6.21 -8.49
N LEU A 8 19.65 4.99 -8.98
CA LEU A 8 19.95 3.76 -8.25
C LEU A 8 21.45 3.48 -8.16
N ILE A 9 22.20 3.72 -9.25
CA ILE A 9 23.66 3.52 -9.30
C ILE A 9 24.38 4.50 -8.36
N LEU A 10 23.90 5.73 -8.20
CA LEU A 10 24.51 6.70 -7.30
C LEU A 10 24.36 6.36 -5.81
N VAL A 11 23.35 5.57 -5.44
CA VAL A 11 23.17 5.04 -4.08
C VAL A 11 24.10 3.86 -3.81
N ILE A 12 24.35 3.01 -4.82
CA ILE A 12 25.22 1.82 -4.70
C ILE A 12 26.70 2.21 -4.71
N VAL A 13 27.12 3.19 -5.53
CA VAL A 13 28.54 3.61 -5.62
C VAL A 13 29.03 4.33 -4.32
N CYS A 14 28.14 4.93 -3.53
CA CYS A 14 28.53 5.43 -2.19
C CYS A 14 28.76 4.34 -1.15
N VAL A 15 28.41 3.09 -1.39
CA VAL A 15 28.63 1.96 -0.47
C VAL A 15 29.91 1.20 -0.80
N MET A 16 30.43 1.29 -2.04
CA MET A 16 31.55 0.46 -2.51
C MET A 16 32.94 1.14 -2.48
N MET A 17 33.10 2.31 -1.90
CA MET A 17 34.42 2.93 -1.71
C MET A 17 34.82 3.04 -0.24
N THR A 18 34.78 1.92 0.49
CA THR A 18 35.50 1.80 1.77
C THR A 18 36.30 0.51 1.75
N ALA A 19 37.62 0.65 1.72
CA ALA A 19 38.57 -0.42 1.96
C ALA A 19 38.26 -1.17 3.28
N PRO A 20 38.67 -2.45 3.44
CA PRO A 20 38.31 -3.26 4.59
C PRO A 20 39.00 -2.74 5.85
N GLY A 21 38.22 -2.12 6.70
CA GLY A 21 38.71 -1.58 7.98
C GLY A 21 37.55 -1.04 8.81
N ALA A 22 36.96 -1.90 9.65
CA ALA A 22 35.99 -1.59 10.73
C ALA A 22 34.79 -0.76 10.29
N GLU A 23 33.71 -1.40 9.93
CA GLU A 23 32.36 -0.79 9.85
C GLU A 23 31.94 -0.25 11.22
N ILE A 24 32.17 1.03 11.42
CA ILE A 24 31.50 1.75 12.53
C ILE A 24 30.07 1.98 12.04
N GLN A 25 29.14 1.08 12.35
CA GLN A 25 27.71 1.29 12.13
C GLN A 25 27.29 2.60 12.81
N ALA A 26 27.04 3.63 12.02
CA ALA A 26 26.61 4.92 12.52
C ALA A 26 25.19 4.80 13.08
N LYS A 27 25.05 4.76 14.41
CA LYS A 27 23.75 4.68 15.10
C LYS A 27 22.82 5.78 14.59
N THR A 28 21.70 5.40 13.98
CA THR A 28 20.70 6.33 13.44
C THR A 28 19.99 7.05 14.59
N LYS A 29 19.99 8.37 14.57
CA LYS A 29 19.32 9.24 15.54
C LYS A 29 18.01 9.76 14.98
N LYS A 30 16.91 9.69 15.74
CA LYS A 30 15.60 10.22 15.34
C LYS A 30 15.46 11.69 15.74
N ILE A 31 14.93 12.52 14.84
CA ILE A 31 14.60 13.94 15.09
C ILE A 31 13.15 14.18 14.65
N SER A 32 12.31 14.67 15.59
CA SER A 32 10.96 15.10 15.30
C SER A 32 10.89 16.63 15.26
N LEU A 33 10.27 17.17 14.21
CA LEU A 33 9.99 18.61 14.03
C LEU A 33 8.50 18.78 13.73
N VAL A 34 7.95 19.94 14.07
CA VAL A 34 6.53 20.25 13.87
C VAL A 34 6.42 21.60 13.16
N LEU A 35 5.71 21.67 12.01
CA LEU A 35 5.61 22.86 11.16
C LEU A 35 5.00 24.06 11.90
N ASN A 36 3.90 23.85 12.63
CA ASN A 36 3.19 24.87 13.41
C ASN A 36 3.48 24.73 14.91
N GLY A 37 4.73 24.45 15.26
CA GLY A 37 5.19 24.25 16.64
C GLY A 37 6.71 24.30 16.72
N ARG A 38 7.35 23.23 17.18
CA ARG A 38 8.80 23.13 17.22
C ARG A 38 9.40 23.00 15.82
N LYS A 39 9.46 24.11 15.07
CA LYS A 39 10.02 24.16 13.70
C LYS A 39 11.51 23.88 13.63
N GLN A 40 12.26 24.05 14.70
CA GLN A 40 13.71 23.97 14.68
C GLN A 40 14.24 23.07 15.81
N ARG A 41 15.31 22.35 15.53
CA ARG A 41 16.10 21.62 16.51
C ARG A 41 17.59 21.80 16.21
N THR A 42 18.35 22.05 17.24
CA THR A 42 19.82 22.17 17.17
C THR A 42 20.46 20.95 17.81
N VAL A 43 21.42 20.37 17.12
CA VAL A 43 22.17 19.20 17.58
C VAL A 43 23.65 19.56 17.62
N THR A 44 24.34 19.22 18.71
CA THR A 44 25.79 19.38 18.85
C THR A 44 26.49 18.16 18.23
N ILE A 45 27.54 18.40 17.47
CA ILE A 45 28.41 17.35 16.93
C ILE A 45 29.53 17.11 17.90
N SER A 46 29.46 15.99 18.60
CA SER A 46 30.47 15.59 19.58
C SER A 46 31.84 15.39 18.91
N ASN A 47 32.90 15.77 19.60
CA ASN A 47 34.28 15.54 19.17
C ASN A 47 34.69 16.13 17.81
N SER A 48 33.90 17.06 17.23
CA SER A 48 34.34 17.83 16.07
C SER A 48 35.29 18.93 16.45
N ASP A 49 36.26 19.27 15.60
CA ASP A 49 36.99 20.51 15.70
C ASP A 49 36.12 21.70 15.29
N LYS A 50 36.33 22.90 15.89
CA LYS A 50 35.61 24.13 15.47
C LYS A 50 35.89 24.49 14.01
N LYS A 51 37.08 24.14 13.50
CA LYS A 51 37.52 24.35 12.10
C LYS A 51 37.20 23.15 11.17
N SER A 52 36.63 22.03 11.68
CA SER A 52 36.42 20.86 10.87
C SER A 52 35.44 21.12 9.71
N ASP A 53 35.75 20.58 8.58
CA ASP A 53 34.88 20.59 7.42
C ASP A 53 33.67 19.63 7.66
N ILE A 54 32.51 20.21 7.86
CA ILE A 54 31.28 19.46 8.11
C ILE A 54 30.49 19.40 6.80
N ARG A 55 30.39 18.21 6.22
CA ARG A 55 29.58 17.95 5.02
C ARG A 55 28.22 17.42 5.44
N ILE A 56 27.16 18.01 4.88
CA ILE A 56 25.77 17.67 5.17
C ILE A 56 25.08 17.24 3.88
N LYS A 57 24.59 16.00 3.83
CA LYS A 57 23.76 15.48 2.73
C LYS A 57 22.33 15.28 3.23
N VAL A 58 21.36 15.84 2.51
CA VAL A 58 19.93 15.77 2.83
C VAL A 58 19.21 15.07 1.70
N SER A 59 18.51 13.96 1.99
CA SER A 59 17.80 13.17 0.96
C SER A 59 16.62 13.93 0.35
N LYS A 60 15.88 14.69 1.15
CA LYS A 60 14.72 15.50 0.74
C LYS A 60 14.83 16.93 1.27
N LYS A 61 15.40 17.83 0.46
CA LYS A 61 15.58 19.25 0.80
C LYS A 61 14.26 20.04 0.91
N SER A 62 13.18 19.52 0.32
CA SER A 62 11.82 20.04 0.45
C SER A 62 11.24 19.82 1.85
N VAL A 63 11.62 18.75 2.54
CA VAL A 63 11.11 18.38 3.87
C VAL A 63 11.83 19.13 4.99
N VAL A 64 13.15 19.23 4.92
CA VAL A 64 13.96 19.83 5.96
C VAL A 64 15.12 20.65 5.38
N LYS A 65 15.34 21.85 5.96
CA LYS A 65 16.55 22.66 5.73
C LYS A 65 17.53 22.39 6.86
N VAL A 66 18.78 22.11 6.50
CA VAL A 66 19.84 21.86 7.48
C VAL A 66 20.98 22.83 7.26
N LYS A 67 21.39 23.54 8.30
CA LYS A 67 22.48 24.51 8.26
C LYS A 67 23.43 24.30 9.43
N ARG A 68 24.74 24.43 9.18
CA ARG A 68 25.73 24.60 10.25
C ARG A 68 25.59 25.99 10.84
N ILE A 69 25.65 26.10 12.15
CA ILE A 69 25.76 27.40 12.86
C ILE A 69 27.21 27.82 12.78
N LYS A 70 27.45 29.03 12.22
CA LYS A 70 28.81 29.59 12.07
C LYS A 70 29.57 29.62 13.40
N LYS A 71 30.87 29.38 13.35
CA LYS A 71 31.78 29.33 14.51
C LYS A 71 31.35 28.40 15.66
N SER A 72 30.51 27.38 15.36
CA SER A 72 30.01 26.44 16.37
C SER A 72 30.08 24.98 15.89
N LYS A 73 29.99 24.04 16.85
CA LYS A 73 29.87 22.61 16.60
C LYS A 73 28.39 22.17 16.42
N LYS A 74 27.50 23.11 16.15
CA LYS A 74 26.05 22.88 16.14
C LYS A 74 25.51 22.90 14.74
N ILE A 75 24.53 22.00 14.47
CA ILE A 75 23.74 21.93 13.25
C ILE A 75 22.30 22.21 13.61
N ARG A 76 21.66 23.09 12.85
CA ARG A 76 20.24 23.43 12.97
C ARG A 76 19.43 22.73 11.88
N PHE A 77 18.43 22.00 12.28
CA PHE A 77 17.40 21.42 11.45
C PHE A 77 16.17 22.32 11.48
N THR A 78 15.63 22.69 10.33
CA THR A 78 14.43 23.53 10.21
C THR A 78 13.42 22.83 9.33
N ALA A 79 12.22 22.60 9.84
CA ALA A 79 11.11 22.00 9.11
C ALA A 79 10.67 22.90 7.93
N LYS A 80 10.38 22.32 6.76
CA LYS A 80 9.88 23.02 5.57
C LYS A 80 8.51 22.48 5.12
N LYS A 81 8.38 21.14 5.00
CA LYS A 81 7.16 20.47 4.55
C LYS A 81 7.01 19.17 5.32
N LYS A 82 5.78 18.69 5.53
CA LYS A 82 5.46 17.37 6.09
C LYS A 82 6.19 16.27 5.33
N GLY A 83 6.71 15.28 6.05
CA GLY A 83 7.41 14.14 5.45
C GLY A 83 8.62 13.68 6.28
N THR A 84 9.36 12.74 5.72
CA THR A 84 10.57 12.19 6.35
C THR A 84 11.78 12.43 5.45
N ALA A 85 12.91 12.79 6.06
CA ALA A 85 14.17 12.97 5.36
C ALA A 85 15.32 12.31 6.12
N LYS A 86 16.21 11.62 5.40
CA LYS A 86 17.49 11.14 5.93
C LYS A 86 18.53 12.23 5.78
N VAL A 87 19.21 12.58 6.86
CA VAL A 87 20.29 13.57 6.87
C VAL A 87 21.57 12.90 7.32
N THR A 88 22.56 12.89 6.47
CA THR A 88 23.88 12.35 6.76
C THR A 88 24.85 13.50 7.01
N VAL A 89 25.52 13.48 8.14
CA VAL A 89 26.50 14.47 8.55
C VAL A 89 27.85 13.80 8.70
N CYS A 90 28.83 14.25 7.92
CA CYS A 90 30.19 13.75 7.95
C CYS A 90 31.12 14.86 8.44
N TRP A 91 32.05 14.52 9.30
CA TRP A 91 33.09 15.47 9.82
C TRP A 91 34.38 14.73 10.16
N LYS A 92 35.46 15.48 10.40
CA LYS A 92 36.69 14.95 10.99
C LYS A 92 36.69 15.24 12.48
N ASN A 93 37.07 14.27 13.30
CA ASN A 93 37.26 14.49 14.73
C ASN A 93 38.63 15.18 15.02
N LYS A 94 38.94 15.50 16.27
CA LYS A 94 40.23 16.12 16.67
C LYS A 94 41.46 15.32 16.20
N LYS A 95 41.32 13.98 16.08
CA LYS A 95 42.38 13.08 15.55
C LYS A 95 42.33 12.92 14.03
N ARG A 96 41.67 13.85 13.29
CA ARG A 96 41.46 13.85 11.82
C ARG A 96 40.76 12.61 11.22
N LYS A 97 40.27 11.68 12.05
CA LYS A 97 39.51 10.52 11.60
C LYS A 97 38.10 10.94 11.14
N LYS A 98 37.65 10.41 9.99
CA LYS A 98 36.27 10.63 9.49
C LYS A 98 35.26 10.05 10.44
N LYS A 99 34.20 10.78 10.74
CA LYS A 99 33.03 10.37 11.52
C LYS A 99 31.76 10.71 10.78
N THR A 100 30.75 9.85 10.93
CA THR A 100 29.43 10.01 10.30
C THR A 100 28.34 9.87 11.35
N SER A 101 27.32 10.71 11.27
CA SER A 101 26.05 10.52 11.98
C SER A 101 24.90 10.58 11.00
N VAL A 102 23.95 9.67 11.15
CA VAL A 102 22.73 9.63 10.36
C VAL A 102 21.57 10.08 11.24
N TYR A 103 20.76 11.00 10.74
CA TYR A 103 19.54 11.49 11.39
C TYR A 103 18.34 11.16 10.49
N LEU A 104 17.35 10.48 11.05
CA LEU A 104 16.04 10.35 10.45
C LEU A 104 15.16 11.48 10.99
N VAL A 105 14.86 12.46 10.14
CA VAL A 105 14.09 13.64 10.49
C VAL A 105 12.65 13.45 10.03
N LYS A 106 11.72 13.33 10.98
CA LYS A 106 10.28 13.31 10.72
C LYS A 106 9.72 14.72 10.97
N VAL A 107 9.11 15.32 9.94
CA VAL A 107 8.40 16.59 10.03
C VAL A 107 6.92 16.30 9.99
N SER A 108 6.21 16.70 11.05
CA SER A 108 4.75 16.63 11.15
C SER A 108 4.15 18.04 11.18
N GLU A 109 2.87 18.14 10.96
CA GLU A 109 2.10 19.36 11.25
C GLU A 109 1.55 19.28 12.66
N LYS A 110 1.52 20.43 13.37
CA LYS A 110 0.75 20.53 14.60
C LYS A 110 -0.72 20.50 14.20
N GLN A 111 -1.43 19.52 14.65
CA GLN A 111 -2.87 19.43 14.38
C GLN A 111 -3.57 20.63 15.05
N ASN A 112 -4.18 21.49 14.27
CA ASN A 112 -4.96 22.60 14.79
C ASN A 112 -6.25 22.06 15.43
N LYS A 113 -6.68 22.67 16.54
CA LYS A 113 -7.94 22.29 17.26
C LYS A 113 -9.21 22.35 16.36
N ALA A 114 -9.13 23.01 15.20
CA ALA A 114 -10.25 23.11 14.25
C ALA A 114 -10.53 21.80 13.48
N THR A 115 -9.53 20.90 13.31
CA THR A 115 -9.68 19.55 12.71
C THR A 115 -10.15 18.49 13.73
N LYS A 116 -10.52 18.94 14.95
CA LYS A 116 -10.84 18.05 16.08
C LYS A 116 -12.04 17.13 15.79
N LYS A 117 -13.00 17.55 14.95
CA LYS A 117 -14.22 16.74 14.67
C LYS A 117 -13.92 15.53 13.76
N THR A 118 -13.15 15.72 12.68
CA THR A 118 -12.76 14.65 11.77
C THR A 118 -11.70 13.73 12.40
N LEU A 119 -10.73 14.30 13.13
CA LEU A 119 -9.75 13.56 13.92
C LEU A 119 -10.40 12.76 15.03
N THR A 120 -11.39 13.34 15.72
CA THR A 120 -12.13 12.64 16.77
C THR A 120 -12.88 11.41 16.20
N ALA A 121 -13.47 11.51 15.00
CA ALA A 121 -14.14 10.40 14.34
C ALA A 121 -13.16 9.26 14.03
N LYS A 122 -12.00 9.57 13.42
CA LYS A 122 -10.96 8.56 13.13
C LYS A 122 -10.33 7.99 14.40
N GLU A 123 -10.06 8.82 15.41
CA GLU A 123 -9.58 8.34 16.71
C GLU A 123 -10.57 7.38 17.37
N ASN A 124 -11.86 7.70 17.36
CA ASN A 124 -12.89 6.82 17.89
C ASN A 124 -13.00 5.51 17.09
N ALA A 125 -12.92 5.59 15.75
CA ALA A 125 -12.90 4.42 14.89
C ALA A 125 -11.69 3.51 15.20
N MET A 126 -10.50 4.07 15.35
CA MET A 126 -9.30 3.34 15.75
C MET A 126 -9.41 2.74 17.17
N ARG A 127 -10.15 3.36 18.08
CA ARG A 127 -10.43 2.77 19.41
C ARG A 127 -11.34 1.54 19.28
N VAL A 128 -12.37 1.60 18.43
CA VAL A 128 -13.24 0.44 18.16
C VAL A 128 -12.43 -0.66 17.48
N PHE A 129 -11.59 -0.33 16.52
CA PHE A 129 -10.71 -1.29 15.83
C PHE A 129 -9.73 -1.97 16.80
N ARG A 130 -9.11 -1.22 17.72
CA ARG A 130 -8.27 -1.82 18.77
C ARG A 130 -9.09 -2.76 19.66
N LYS A 131 -10.31 -2.36 20.00
CA LYS A 131 -11.21 -3.21 20.79
C LYS A 131 -11.60 -4.48 20.04
N GLN A 132 -11.85 -4.39 18.72
CA GLN A 132 -12.09 -5.56 17.87
C GLN A 132 -10.88 -6.51 17.87
N ASN A 133 -9.66 -5.99 17.79
CA ASN A 133 -8.44 -6.81 17.87
C ASN A 133 -8.27 -7.48 19.25
N GLU A 134 -8.75 -6.88 20.34
CA GLU A 134 -8.82 -7.56 21.65
C GLU A 134 -9.77 -8.77 21.59
N TYR A 135 -10.93 -8.64 20.96
CA TYR A 135 -11.87 -9.75 20.77
C TYR A 135 -11.29 -10.86 19.88
N ARG A 136 -10.59 -10.50 18.81
CA ARG A 136 -9.87 -11.47 17.95
C ARG A 136 -8.82 -12.23 18.74
N THR A 137 -7.98 -11.53 19.49
CA THR A 137 -6.95 -12.15 20.34
C THR A 137 -7.57 -13.08 21.39
N ALA A 138 -8.66 -12.67 22.04
CA ALA A 138 -9.36 -13.48 23.03
C ALA A 138 -9.99 -14.75 22.42
N ALA A 139 -10.28 -14.73 21.11
CA ALA A 139 -10.78 -15.88 20.36
C ALA A 139 -9.65 -16.72 19.71
N GLY A 140 -8.36 -16.42 19.96
CA GLY A 140 -7.24 -17.12 19.37
C GLY A 140 -6.97 -16.76 17.90
N VAL A 141 -7.54 -15.64 17.40
CA VAL A 141 -7.40 -15.20 16.01
C VAL A 141 -6.38 -14.05 15.91
N GLY A 142 -5.59 -14.02 14.84
CA GLY A 142 -4.60 -12.97 14.57
C GLY A 142 -5.22 -11.57 14.55
N LYS A 143 -4.46 -10.57 14.99
CA LYS A 143 -4.87 -9.16 14.90
C LYS A 143 -4.91 -8.70 13.44
N LEU A 144 -5.87 -7.82 13.13
CA LEU A 144 -5.89 -7.11 11.86
C LEU A 144 -4.94 -5.92 11.91
N GLU A 145 -4.30 -5.63 10.78
CA GLU A 145 -3.60 -4.38 10.53
C GLU A 145 -4.59 -3.29 10.11
N TRP A 146 -4.38 -2.07 10.61
CA TRP A 146 -5.21 -0.93 10.22
C TRP A 146 -4.76 -0.38 8.88
N SER A 147 -5.68 -0.28 7.92
CA SER A 147 -5.44 0.37 6.63
C SER A 147 -6.09 1.74 6.58
N ASP A 148 -5.27 2.77 6.34
CA ASP A 148 -5.75 4.14 6.10
C ASP A 148 -6.50 4.24 4.77
N GLU A 149 -6.11 3.46 3.76
CA GLU A 149 -6.80 3.41 2.46
C GLU A 149 -8.21 2.80 2.58
N LEU A 150 -8.35 1.70 3.34
CA LEU A 150 -9.66 1.12 3.60
C LEU A 150 -10.54 2.03 4.46
N TYR A 151 -9.95 2.84 5.35
CA TYR A 151 -10.70 3.87 6.06
C TYR A 151 -11.24 4.93 5.10
N ASP A 152 -10.43 5.41 4.17
CA ASP A 152 -10.82 6.41 3.17
C ASP A 152 -11.86 5.84 2.20
N PHE A 153 -11.73 4.56 1.82
CA PHE A 153 -12.75 3.84 1.06
C PHE A 153 -14.10 3.77 1.81
N LEU A 154 -14.09 3.44 3.10
CA LEU A 154 -15.32 3.43 3.90
C LEU A 154 -15.99 4.80 3.94
N ILE A 155 -15.22 5.90 4.10
CA ILE A 155 -15.76 7.27 4.07
C ILE A 155 -16.37 7.58 2.69
N TYR A 156 -15.69 7.20 1.60
CA TYR A 156 -16.21 7.33 0.24
C TYR A 156 -17.55 6.61 0.08
N ARG A 157 -17.59 5.31 0.44
CA ARG A 157 -18.78 4.46 0.33
C ARG A 157 -19.96 5.01 1.13
N MET A 158 -19.74 5.43 2.37
CA MET A 158 -20.78 5.98 3.22
C MET A 158 -21.37 7.28 2.69
N ASN A 159 -20.53 8.14 2.08
CA ASN A 159 -20.98 9.39 1.46
C ASN A 159 -21.71 9.16 0.13
N LYS A 160 -21.34 8.12 -0.62
CA LYS A 160 -21.92 7.80 -1.92
C LYS A 160 -23.21 6.99 -1.82
N SER A 161 -23.17 5.86 -1.13
CA SER A 161 -24.25 4.86 -1.10
C SER A 161 -25.05 4.87 0.20
N GLY A 162 -24.51 5.50 1.26
CA GLY A 162 -25.13 5.53 2.58
C GLY A 162 -25.35 4.14 3.16
N TYR A 163 -26.49 3.97 3.83
CA TYR A 163 -26.93 2.67 4.34
C TYR A 163 -27.73 1.93 3.26
N ASP A 164 -27.09 0.96 2.63
CA ASP A 164 -27.64 0.20 1.51
C ASP A 164 -27.73 -1.32 1.74
N GLU A 165 -27.61 -1.76 3.01
CA GLU A 165 -27.64 -3.18 3.39
C GLU A 165 -26.63 -4.06 2.63
N HIS A 166 -25.43 -3.52 2.38
CA HIS A 166 -24.33 -4.18 1.65
C HIS A 166 -24.53 -4.31 0.12
N LYS A 167 -25.63 -3.83 -0.47
CA LYS A 167 -25.98 -4.06 -1.89
C LYS A 167 -24.95 -3.51 -2.87
N ASN A 168 -24.41 -2.34 -2.58
CA ASN A 168 -23.50 -1.65 -3.49
C ASN A 168 -22.01 -1.85 -3.17
N LEU A 169 -21.65 -2.71 -2.22
CA LEU A 169 -20.25 -2.87 -1.79
C LEU A 169 -19.32 -3.16 -2.97
N ASN A 170 -19.68 -4.11 -3.84
CA ASN A 170 -18.87 -4.49 -5.00
C ASN A 170 -18.82 -3.37 -6.08
N VAL A 171 -19.91 -2.61 -6.24
CA VAL A 171 -19.96 -1.46 -7.16
C VAL A 171 -19.06 -0.36 -6.63
N ASP A 172 -19.22 0.01 -5.36
CA ASP A 172 -18.41 1.05 -4.72
C ASP A 172 -16.91 0.69 -4.70
N THR A 173 -16.59 -0.60 -4.52
CA THR A 173 -15.21 -1.11 -4.60
C THR A 173 -14.62 -0.85 -5.99
N ARG A 174 -15.36 -1.17 -7.06
CA ARG A 174 -14.90 -0.94 -8.43
C ARG A 174 -14.79 0.55 -8.76
N ASP A 175 -15.72 1.36 -8.27
CA ASP A 175 -15.72 2.80 -8.53
C ASP A 175 -14.56 3.51 -7.81
N TYR A 176 -14.20 3.04 -6.60
CA TYR A 176 -13.09 3.61 -5.83
C TYR A 176 -11.73 3.14 -6.32
N PHE A 177 -11.55 1.83 -6.50
CA PHE A 177 -10.27 1.22 -6.87
C PHE A 177 -10.10 1.00 -8.38
N GLY A 178 -11.14 1.22 -9.20
CA GLY A 178 -11.07 1.08 -10.65
C GLY A 178 -10.64 -0.33 -11.10
N LEU A 179 -9.77 -0.39 -12.10
CA LEU A 179 -9.23 -1.65 -12.61
C LEU A 179 -8.42 -2.42 -11.55
N TYR A 180 -7.86 -1.73 -10.56
CA TYR A 180 -7.13 -2.37 -9.47
C TYR A 180 -8.00 -3.34 -8.66
N ALA A 181 -9.29 -3.00 -8.45
CA ALA A 181 -10.24 -3.89 -7.79
C ALA A 181 -10.39 -5.22 -8.52
N VAL A 182 -10.40 -5.18 -9.85
CA VAL A 182 -10.51 -6.38 -10.70
C VAL A 182 -9.18 -7.13 -10.74
N TYR A 183 -8.07 -6.43 -10.90
CA TYR A 183 -6.72 -6.99 -10.95
C TYR A 183 -6.36 -7.76 -9.68
N LYS A 184 -6.59 -7.16 -8.52
CA LYS A 184 -6.34 -7.78 -7.19
C LYS A 184 -7.49 -8.63 -6.69
N ARG A 185 -8.63 -8.68 -7.41
CA ARG A 185 -9.86 -9.39 -7.00
C ARG A 185 -10.30 -8.98 -5.60
N LEU A 186 -10.38 -7.66 -5.37
CA LEU A 186 -10.75 -7.13 -4.06
C LEU A 186 -12.17 -7.56 -3.71
N LEU A 187 -12.28 -8.44 -2.72
CA LEU A 187 -13.54 -8.89 -2.14
C LEU A 187 -13.49 -8.60 -0.64
N PHE A 188 -14.35 -7.71 -0.20
CA PHE A 188 -14.40 -7.28 1.19
C PHE A 188 -15.54 -7.94 1.95
N ALA A 189 -15.29 -8.31 3.22
CA ALA A 189 -16.36 -8.53 4.17
C ALA A 189 -16.68 -7.20 4.88
N GLU A 190 -17.97 -6.97 5.16
CA GLU A 190 -18.43 -5.72 5.77
C GLU A 190 -19.34 -5.98 6.97
N ASN A 191 -19.19 -5.19 8.02
CA ASN A 191 -20.13 -5.10 9.12
C ASN A 191 -20.70 -3.69 9.18
N MET A 192 -22.02 -3.59 9.34
CA MET A 192 -22.75 -2.33 9.48
C MET A 192 -23.54 -2.31 10.77
N LEU A 193 -23.63 -1.14 11.41
CA LEU A 193 -24.35 -0.98 12.67
C LEU A 193 -24.84 0.45 12.84
N THR A 194 -26.14 0.64 13.06
CA THR A 194 -26.70 1.91 13.55
C THR A 194 -26.53 2.00 15.06
N SER A 195 -25.75 2.97 15.54
CA SER A 195 -25.57 3.24 16.97
C SER A 195 -25.13 4.68 17.21
N GLY A 196 -25.87 5.37 18.08
CA GLY A 196 -25.44 6.68 18.60
C GLY A 196 -24.27 6.62 19.57
N SER A 197 -23.88 5.41 20.04
CA SER A 197 -22.80 5.24 21.00
C SER A 197 -21.42 5.34 20.35
N ASP A 198 -20.48 6.07 21.00
CA ASP A 198 -19.07 6.12 20.69
C ASP A 198 -18.22 5.17 21.57
N SER A 199 -18.88 4.36 22.40
CA SER A 199 -18.19 3.39 23.25
C SER A 199 -17.72 2.18 22.43
N PRO A 200 -16.40 1.90 22.35
CA PRO A 200 -15.87 0.73 21.67
C PRO A 200 -16.47 -0.59 22.20
N THR A 201 -16.68 -0.69 23.51
CA THR A 201 -17.26 -1.86 24.14
C THR A 201 -18.72 -2.07 23.70
N GLU A 202 -19.50 -0.99 23.59
CA GLU A 202 -20.90 -1.09 23.16
C GLU A 202 -21.02 -1.47 21.67
N VAL A 203 -20.22 -0.87 20.80
CA VAL A 203 -20.18 -1.22 19.37
C VAL A 203 -19.82 -2.71 19.20
N MET A 204 -18.77 -3.17 19.86
CA MET A 204 -18.34 -4.58 19.78
C MET A 204 -19.37 -5.51 20.40
N ARG A 205 -20.02 -5.15 21.53
CA ARG A 205 -21.10 -5.93 22.13
C ARG A 205 -22.26 -6.16 21.16
N ARG A 206 -22.63 -5.14 20.39
CA ARG A 206 -23.70 -5.23 19.38
C ARG A 206 -23.29 -6.08 18.18
N TRP A 207 -22.07 -5.89 17.64
CA TRP A 207 -21.55 -6.75 16.58
C TRP A 207 -21.44 -8.22 17.03
N THR A 208 -21.02 -8.46 18.27
CA THR A 208 -20.90 -9.83 18.83
C THR A 208 -22.23 -10.55 18.92
N LYS A 209 -23.35 -9.84 19.16
CA LYS A 209 -24.70 -10.43 19.20
C LYS A 209 -25.18 -10.94 17.83
N SER A 210 -24.72 -10.40 16.75
CA SER A 210 -25.03 -10.84 15.38
C SER A 210 -24.07 -11.96 14.97
N LYS A 211 -24.60 -13.13 14.63
CA LYS A 211 -23.79 -14.27 14.13
C LYS A 211 -22.99 -13.89 12.87
N GLY A 212 -23.59 -13.13 11.94
CA GLY A 212 -22.94 -12.67 10.71
C GLY A 212 -21.79 -11.71 11.02
N HIS A 213 -22.05 -10.66 11.79
CA HIS A 213 -21.01 -9.69 12.16
C HIS A 213 -19.87 -10.35 12.96
N LYS A 214 -20.20 -11.26 13.88
CA LYS A 214 -19.21 -12.01 14.66
C LYS A 214 -18.35 -12.86 13.76
N ARG A 215 -18.92 -13.58 12.78
CA ARG A 215 -18.16 -14.37 11.81
C ARG A 215 -17.17 -13.49 11.02
N ASN A 216 -17.60 -12.35 10.48
CA ASN A 216 -16.75 -11.48 9.70
C ASN A 216 -15.56 -10.96 10.51
N TYR A 217 -15.77 -10.40 11.71
CA TYR A 217 -14.62 -9.85 12.45
C TYR A 217 -13.74 -10.92 13.12
N LEU A 218 -14.17 -12.19 13.19
CA LEU A 218 -13.37 -13.32 13.68
C LEU A 218 -12.80 -14.21 12.57
N ASP A 219 -13.02 -13.90 11.31
CA ASP A 219 -12.43 -14.67 10.22
C ASP A 219 -10.90 -14.60 10.29
N ALA A 220 -10.26 -15.77 10.35
CA ALA A 220 -8.81 -15.89 10.46
C ALA A 220 -8.07 -15.52 9.16
N ASN A 221 -8.77 -15.54 8.02
CA ASN A 221 -8.17 -15.18 6.73
C ASN A 221 -7.97 -13.67 6.61
N HIS A 222 -8.81 -12.86 7.28
CA HIS A 222 -8.65 -11.42 7.22
C HIS A 222 -7.36 -10.97 7.90
N LYS A 223 -6.57 -10.16 7.21
CA LYS A 223 -5.27 -9.64 7.64
C LYS A 223 -5.29 -8.15 7.92
N CYS A 224 -6.05 -7.38 7.16
CA CYS A 224 -6.19 -5.95 7.38
C CYS A 224 -7.65 -5.48 7.32
N GLY A 225 -7.89 -4.23 7.72
CA GLY A 225 -9.22 -3.65 7.71
C GLY A 225 -9.26 -2.25 8.26
N ALA A 226 -10.45 -1.67 8.26
CA ALA A 226 -10.71 -0.37 8.86
C ALA A 226 -12.11 -0.33 9.47
N ILE A 227 -12.33 0.65 10.35
CA ILE A 227 -13.64 0.99 10.91
C ILE A 227 -13.85 2.48 10.69
N ALA A 228 -15.05 2.87 10.30
CA ALA A 228 -15.45 4.27 10.17
C ALA A 228 -16.81 4.50 10.85
N LYS A 229 -17.04 5.76 11.25
CA LYS A 229 -18.34 6.23 11.72
C LYS A 229 -18.72 7.49 10.98
N VAL A 230 -19.90 7.51 10.38
CA VAL A 230 -20.52 8.71 9.84
C VAL A 230 -21.91 8.84 10.48
N SER A 231 -22.20 9.99 11.08
CA SER A 231 -23.42 10.22 11.86
C SER A 231 -23.60 9.14 12.96
N THR A 232 -24.67 8.37 12.89
CA THR A 232 -24.99 7.27 13.82
C THR A 232 -24.62 5.90 13.29
N MET A 233 -23.99 5.82 12.10
CA MET A 233 -23.67 4.57 11.45
C MET A 233 -22.20 4.20 11.65
N TRP A 234 -21.96 2.97 12.06
CA TRP A 234 -20.66 2.35 12.15
C TRP A 234 -20.51 1.34 11.02
N PHE A 235 -19.36 1.37 10.36
CA PHE A 235 -18.98 0.43 9.31
C PHE A 235 -17.61 -0.16 9.67
N ALA A 236 -17.44 -1.45 9.39
CA ALA A 236 -16.13 -2.09 9.40
C ALA A 236 -15.95 -2.86 8.11
N ILE A 237 -14.77 -2.82 7.54
CA ILE A 237 -14.38 -3.55 6.34
C ILE A 237 -13.19 -4.43 6.66
N PHE A 238 -13.15 -5.61 6.04
CA PHE A 238 -12.12 -6.62 6.26
C PHE A 238 -11.63 -7.17 4.94
N TRP A 239 -10.35 -7.44 4.84
CA TRP A 239 -9.75 -8.00 3.66
C TRP A 239 -8.66 -9.02 4.00
N ASP A 240 -8.50 -10.04 3.11
CA ASP A 240 -7.61 -11.18 3.28
C ASP A 240 -6.17 -10.89 2.84
N GLY A 241 -5.95 -9.81 2.08
CA GLY A 241 -4.62 -9.36 1.65
C GLY A 241 -3.92 -8.48 2.67
N GLU A 242 -2.69 -8.12 2.37
CA GLU A 242 -1.84 -7.30 3.23
C GLU A 242 -2.16 -5.80 3.08
N GLU A 243 -1.96 -5.01 4.14
CA GLU A 243 -2.11 -3.55 4.07
C GLU A 243 -1.20 -2.93 3.00
N SER A 244 0.00 -3.51 2.81
CA SER A 244 0.95 -3.07 1.79
C SER A 244 0.42 -3.13 0.36
N ASP A 245 -0.58 -3.95 0.07
CA ASP A 245 -1.23 -3.99 -1.25
C ASP A 245 -1.87 -2.64 -1.62
N PHE A 246 -2.26 -1.83 -0.62
CA PHE A 246 -2.85 -0.51 -0.86
C PHE A 246 -1.82 0.64 -0.92
N THR A 247 -0.54 0.37 -0.61
CA THR A 247 0.49 1.43 -0.46
C THR A 247 0.71 2.23 -1.75
N ASN A 248 0.67 1.59 -2.90
CA ASN A 248 0.93 2.20 -4.20
C ASN A 248 -0.09 1.76 -5.27
N TRP A 249 -1.32 1.45 -4.87
CA TRP A 249 -2.30 0.91 -5.79
C TRP A 249 -2.61 1.85 -6.97
N ARG A 250 -2.48 3.16 -6.78
CA ARG A 250 -2.68 4.18 -7.83
C ARG A 250 -1.55 4.24 -8.85
N ASP A 251 -0.40 3.63 -8.54
CA ASP A 251 0.78 3.61 -9.43
C ASP A 251 0.73 2.45 -10.43
N TYR A 252 -0.20 1.50 -10.24
CA TYR A 252 -0.39 0.39 -11.16
C TYR A 252 -0.95 0.89 -12.50
N LYS A 253 -0.22 0.65 -13.56
CA LYS A 253 -0.72 0.83 -14.93
C LYS A 253 -1.42 -0.45 -15.37
N LEU A 254 -2.72 -0.41 -15.41
CA LEU A 254 -3.56 -1.58 -15.64
C LEU A 254 -4.35 -1.44 -16.94
N LYS A 255 -4.54 -2.55 -17.63
CA LYS A 255 -5.29 -2.61 -18.88
C LYS A 255 -6.21 -3.83 -18.91
N MET A 256 -7.41 -3.63 -19.48
CA MET A 256 -8.37 -4.70 -19.66
C MET A 256 -8.14 -5.40 -21.01
N TYR A 257 -8.16 -6.73 -20.98
CA TYR A 257 -8.07 -7.59 -22.13
C TYR A 257 -9.28 -8.53 -22.21
N SER A 258 -9.77 -8.75 -23.43
CA SER A 258 -10.73 -9.80 -23.75
C SER A 258 -9.99 -11.07 -24.15
N VAL A 259 -10.08 -12.13 -23.36
CA VAL A 259 -9.54 -13.45 -23.70
C VAL A 259 -10.58 -14.26 -24.41
N LYS A 260 -10.25 -14.80 -25.57
CA LYS A 260 -11.09 -15.63 -26.44
C LYS A 260 -10.40 -16.94 -26.76
N ARG A 261 -11.18 -17.97 -27.05
CA ARG A 261 -10.71 -19.27 -27.57
C ARG A 261 -11.28 -19.49 -28.97
N PHE A 262 -10.42 -19.55 -29.96
CA PHE A 262 -10.76 -19.80 -31.35
C PHE A 262 -10.36 -21.22 -31.75
N ASP A 263 -11.27 -21.98 -32.31
CA ASP A 263 -11.02 -23.32 -32.86
C ASP A 263 -10.91 -23.23 -34.37
N THR A 264 -9.74 -23.56 -34.90
CA THR A 264 -9.44 -23.50 -36.34
C THR A 264 -10.19 -24.57 -37.15
N SER A 265 -10.49 -25.72 -36.52
CA SER A 265 -11.19 -26.84 -37.19
C SER A 265 -12.65 -26.51 -37.49
N THR A 266 -13.31 -25.80 -36.59
CA THR A 266 -14.71 -25.38 -36.74
C THR A 266 -14.86 -23.93 -37.18
N ASN A 267 -13.75 -23.20 -37.33
CA ASN A 267 -13.70 -21.78 -37.66
C ASN A 267 -14.61 -20.92 -36.76
N SER A 268 -14.60 -21.20 -35.46
CA SER A 268 -15.50 -20.52 -34.49
C SER A 268 -14.86 -20.23 -33.15
N PHE A 269 -15.40 -19.21 -32.45
CA PHE A 269 -15.07 -18.97 -31.05
C PHE A 269 -15.85 -19.92 -30.15
N LEU A 270 -15.10 -20.56 -29.23
CA LEU A 270 -15.66 -21.53 -28.29
C LEU A 270 -16.12 -20.84 -26.99
N GLN A 271 -17.03 -21.52 -26.31
CA GLN A 271 -17.54 -21.16 -24.99
C GLN A 271 -17.21 -22.25 -23.97
N ASN A 272 -17.38 -21.95 -22.70
CA ASN A 272 -17.14 -22.87 -21.57
C ASN A 272 -15.70 -23.43 -21.47
N CYS A 273 -14.74 -22.76 -22.09
CA CYS A 273 -13.32 -23.12 -22.05
C CYS A 273 -12.66 -22.65 -20.76
N LYS A 274 -11.85 -23.51 -20.15
CA LYS A 274 -11.05 -23.15 -18.97
C LYS A 274 -9.66 -22.72 -19.40
N VAL A 275 -9.33 -21.45 -19.14
CA VAL A 275 -8.05 -20.83 -19.46
C VAL A 275 -7.35 -20.43 -18.18
N ALA A 276 -6.06 -20.72 -18.08
CA ALA A 276 -5.20 -20.20 -17.03
C ALA A 276 -4.12 -19.30 -17.61
N TYR A 277 -3.60 -18.40 -16.79
CA TYR A 277 -2.48 -17.53 -17.14
C TYR A 277 -1.63 -17.20 -15.93
N TYR A 278 -0.37 -16.85 -16.16
CA TYR A 278 0.57 -16.44 -15.13
C TYR A 278 1.50 -15.36 -15.67
N ASP A 279 1.99 -14.50 -14.78
CA ASP A 279 3.10 -13.57 -15.04
C ASP A 279 4.39 -14.39 -15.24
N VAL A 280 5.04 -14.24 -16.39
CA VAL A 280 6.25 -15.00 -16.74
C VAL A 280 7.42 -14.65 -15.81
N THR A 281 7.44 -13.43 -15.28
CA THR A 281 8.48 -12.96 -14.35
C THR A 281 8.27 -13.51 -12.95
N ASP A 282 7.00 -13.49 -12.48
CA ASP A 282 6.58 -14.05 -11.18
C ASP A 282 5.75 -15.31 -11.39
N LYS A 283 6.42 -16.44 -11.54
CA LYS A 283 5.79 -17.76 -11.78
C LYS A 283 4.81 -18.23 -10.69
N LYS A 284 4.63 -17.47 -9.62
CA LYS A 284 3.77 -17.84 -8.49
C LYS A 284 2.30 -17.47 -8.69
N ASN A 285 2.00 -16.51 -9.54
CA ASN A 285 0.63 -16.03 -9.75
C ASN A 285 -0.06 -16.78 -10.89
N HIS A 286 -0.58 -17.96 -10.59
CA HIS A 286 -1.43 -18.70 -11.53
C HIS A 286 -2.89 -18.32 -11.34
N PHE A 287 -3.49 -17.77 -12.39
CA PHE A 287 -4.91 -17.46 -12.41
C PHE A 287 -5.64 -18.38 -13.38
N SER A 288 -6.82 -18.85 -13.01
CA SER A 288 -7.71 -19.57 -13.90
C SER A 288 -9.02 -18.82 -14.08
N THR A 289 -9.60 -18.91 -15.26
CA THR A 289 -10.90 -18.31 -15.58
C THR A 289 -11.64 -19.18 -16.59
N THR A 290 -12.95 -19.03 -16.66
CA THR A 290 -13.79 -19.71 -17.66
C THR A 290 -14.30 -18.68 -18.65
N ILE A 291 -14.09 -18.95 -19.95
CA ILE A 291 -14.75 -18.24 -21.05
C ILE A 291 -16.17 -18.78 -21.10
N GLY A 292 -17.14 -17.95 -20.73
CA GLY A 292 -18.55 -18.35 -20.65
C GLY A 292 -19.29 -18.25 -21.99
N GLU A 293 -20.61 -18.17 -21.91
CA GLU A 293 -21.52 -18.07 -23.07
C GLU A 293 -21.25 -16.87 -23.98
N THR A 294 -20.68 -15.79 -23.45
CA THR A 294 -20.27 -14.62 -24.23
C THR A 294 -19.12 -14.88 -25.19
N LYS A 295 -18.50 -16.09 -25.15
CA LYS A 295 -17.33 -16.49 -25.95
C LYS A 295 -16.08 -15.64 -25.68
N TYR A 296 -16.07 -14.84 -24.63
CA TYR A 296 -14.90 -14.11 -24.15
C TYR A 296 -14.94 -13.94 -22.62
N LYS A 297 -13.79 -13.62 -22.05
CA LYS A 297 -13.65 -13.26 -20.65
C LYS A 297 -12.76 -12.03 -20.52
N ASN A 298 -13.26 -11.00 -19.88
CA ASN A 298 -12.46 -9.83 -19.56
C ASN A 298 -11.58 -10.11 -18.33
N ILE A 299 -10.31 -9.76 -18.45
CA ILE A 299 -9.30 -9.81 -17.41
C ILE A 299 -8.55 -8.49 -17.37
N VAL A 300 -7.91 -8.21 -16.25
CA VAL A 300 -7.06 -7.02 -16.10
C VAL A 300 -5.62 -7.46 -15.89
N LEU A 301 -4.72 -6.87 -16.66
CA LEU A 301 -3.29 -7.16 -16.67
C LEU A 301 -2.50 -5.89 -16.41
N GLU A 302 -1.29 -6.02 -15.88
CA GLU A 302 -0.38 -4.91 -15.61
C GLU A 302 0.50 -4.61 -16.83
N VAL A 303 0.53 -3.33 -17.23
CA VAL A 303 1.33 -2.85 -18.37
C VAL A 303 2.82 -3.04 -18.10
N GLY A 304 3.55 -3.48 -19.11
CA GLY A 304 4.98 -3.76 -19.04
C GLY A 304 5.33 -5.18 -18.61
N LYS A 305 4.32 -5.99 -18.23
CA LYS A 305 4.52 -7.39 -17.88
C LYS A 305 4.23 -8.33 -19.04
N THR A 306 4.81 -9.54 -18.98
CA THR A 306 4.56 -10.63 -19.92
C THR A 306 3.76 -11.71 -19.24
N TYR A 307 2.63 -12.09 -19.84
CA TYR A 307 1.76 -13.14 -19.35
C TYR A 307 1.72 -14.30 -20.34
N ARG A 308 1.72 -15.53 -19.81
CA ARG A 308 1.53 -16.73 -20.60
C ARG A 308 0.17 -17.34 -20.33
N PHE A 309 -0.60 -17.51 -21.40
CA PHE A 309 -1.94 -18.09 -21.40
C PHE A 309 -1.89 -19.51 -21.91
N TYR A 310 -2.72 -20.37 -21.35
CA TYR A 310 -2.88 -21.77 -21.78
C TYR A 310 -4.24 -22.30 -21.38
N GLU A 311 -4.76 -23.22 -22.19
CA GLU A 311 -5.99 -23.91 -21.91
C GLU A 311 -5.73 -25.04 -20.91
N THR A 312 -6.53 -25.13 -19.82
CA THR A 312 -6.29 -26.11 -18.73
C THR A 312 -7.03 -27.41 -18.96
N ALA A 313 -8.23 -27.35 -19.56
CA ALA A 313 -9.04 -28.51 -19.85
C ALA A 313 -9.88 -28.31 -21.12
N THR A 314 -10.06 -29.38 -21.89
CA THR A 314 -11.04 -29.48 -22.99
C THR A 314 -12.09 -30.52 -22.59
N ASP A 315 -13.26 -30.44 -23.19
CA ASP A 315 -14.30 -31.49 -23.07
C ASP A 315 -14.05 -32.67 -24.02
N GLY A 316 -12.96 -32.64 -24.78
CA GLY A 316 -12.59 -33.66 -25.75
C GLY A 316 -13.25 -33.49 -27.12
N THR A 317 -14.11 -32.48 -27.33
CA THR A 317 -14.80 -32.22 -28.58
C THR A 317 -13.96 -31.40 -29.58
N TYR A 318 -12.88 -30.75 -29.09
CA TYR A 318 -11.97 -29.93 -29.89
C TYR A 318 -10.52 -30.08 -29.44
N GLN A 319 -9.60 -29.71 -30.33
CA GLN A 319 -8.18 -29.76 -30.05
C GLN A 319 -7.78 -28.63 -29.09
N LYS A 320 -6.92 -28.95 -28.11
CA LYS A 320 -6.41 -27.98 -27.14
C LYS A 320 -5.64 -26.86 -27.82
N ALA A 321 -5.84 -25.62 -27.34
CA ALA A 321 -5.13 -24.45 -27.83
C ALA A 321 -3.63 -24.48 -27.51
N ASN A 322 -2.84 -23.93 -28.41
CA ASN A 322 -1.44 -23.63 -28.16
C ASN A 322 -1.30 -22.53 -27.09
N PRO A 323 -0.32 -22.61 -26.19
CA PRO A 323 -0.04 -21.53 -25.25
C PRO A 323 0.42 -20.25 -25.97
N VAL A 324 -0.10 -19.11 -25.52
CA VAL A 324 0.24 -17.78 -26.07
C VAL A 324 0.91 -16.94 -24.99
N SER A 325 2.01 -16.26 -25.35
CA SER A 325 2.65 -15.26 -24.50
C SER A 325 2.34 -13.86 -25.02
N VAL A 326 1.94 -12.97 -24.12
CA VAL A 326 1.53 -11.60 -24.46
C VAL A 326 2.30 -10.61 -23.59
N ILE A 327 2.98 -9.65 -24.22
CA ILE A 327 3.52 -8.48 -23.53
C ILE A 327 2.40 -7.44 -23.47
N VAL A 328 2.11 -6.94 -22.27
CA VAL A 328 1.06 -5.95 -22.07
C VAL A 328 1.62 -4.56 -22.33
N GLU A 329 1.26 -3.99 -23.47
CA GLU A 329 1.66 -2.65 -23.88
C GLU A 329 0.51 -1.65 -23.68
N GLU A 330 0.84 -0.38 -23.43
CA GLU A 330 -0.16 0.66 -23.17
C GLU A 330 -1.12 0.86 -24.36
N ASN A 331 -0.59 0.78 -25.59
CA ASN A 331 -1.31 1.04 -26.83
C ASN A 331 -1.77 -0.22 -27.60
N ALA A 332 -1.52 -1.45 -27.06
CA ALA A 332 -1.93 -2.68 -27.73
C ALA A 332 -3.47 -2.81 -27.79
N LEU A 333 -3.98 -3.54 -28.77
CA LEU A 333 -5.39 -3.99 -28.76
C LEU A 333 -5.60 -4.88 -27.54
N GLY A 334 -6.68 -4.63 -26.79
CA GLY A 334 -7.01 -5.37 -25.56
C GLY A 334 -7.64 -6.74 -25.85
N GLU A 335 -7.05 -7.54 -26.75
CA GLU A 335 -7.56 -8.85 -27.13
C GLU A 335 -6.46 -9.91 -27.10
N ILE A 336 -6.79 -11.09 -26.59
CA ILE A 336 -5.94 -12.28 -26.55
C ILE A 336 -6.73 -13.44 -27.11
N ILE A 337 -6.23 -14.05 -28.18
CA ILE A 337 -6.86 -15.19 -28.84
C ILE A 337 -5.96 -16.41 -28.66
N LEU A 338 -6.51 -17.46 -28.02
CA LEU A 338 -5.90 -18.79 -28.00
C LEU A 338 -6.48 -19.60 -29.14
N SER A 339 -5.62 -20.18 -29.98
CA SER A 339 -6.03 -21.06 -31.10
C SER A 339 -5.25 -22.37 -31.08
N ASN A 340 -5.83 -23.41 -31.64
CA ASN A 340 -5.16 -24.68 -31.93
C ASN A 340 -4.46 -24.62 -33.28
#